data_bb7e2f276e3ba1ce9582ac6ce9cdf233
#
_entry.id   bb7e2f276e3ba1ce9582ac6ce9cdf233
#
_cell.length_a   1.000
_cell.length_b   1.000
_cell.length_c   1.000
_cell.angle_alpha   90.00
_cell.angle_beta   90.00
_cell.angle_gamma   90.00
#
_symmetry.space_group_name_H-M   'P 1'
#
loop_
_entity.id
_entity.type
_entity.pdbx_description
1 polymer ?
#
loop_
_entity_poly.entity_id
_entity_poly.type
_entity_poly.pdbx_seq_one_letter_code
_entity_poly.pdbx_strand_id
1 'polypeptide(L)'
;MSFWFYTNKDKQTIAILAEVNNTFGERHCYFLKKPDLAPIAWGETLQAQKIFHVSPFCDVAGKYLFRFGSFNGQHIARIEYHHDGPLLITSISGSEKSIALGQLFWSALRYPAMSIGVILRIHWQALKLWIKGVKFYSKPNPPTMRVSE
;
A
#
# COMPACT_ATOMS: atom_id res chain seq x y z
N MET A 1 -0.12 -4.43 1.10
CA MET A 1 -0.91 -3.46 0.31
C MET A 1 -1.12 -4.03 -1.07
N SER A 2 -2.33 -3.93 -1.61
CA SER A 2 -2.69 -4.40 -2.97
C SER A 2 -3.25 -3.23 -3.77
N PHE A 3 -3.05 -3.25 -5.09
CA PHE A 3 -3.55 -2.22 -5.99
C PHE A 3 -4.42 -2.84 -7.06
N TRP A 4 -5.60 -2.23 -7.27
CA TRP A 4 -6.57 -2.64 -8.28
C TRP A 4 -6.72 -1.49 -9.25
N PHE A 5 -6.38 -1.72 -10.52
CA PHE A 5 -6.42 -0.71 -11.56
C PHE A 5 -7.72 -0.82 -12.34
N TYR A 6 -8.46 0.29 -12.41
CA TYR A 6 -9.67 0.41 -13.22
C TYR A 6 -9.33 1.11 -14.52
N THR A 7 -9.68 0.50 -15.63
CA THR A 7 -9.41 1.04 -16.96
C THR A 7 -10.69 1.35 -17.71
N ASN A 8 -10.64 2.37 -18.56
CA ASN A 8 -11.70 2.70 -19.51
C ASN A 8 -11.67 1.76 -20.73
N LYS A 9 -12.58 2.00 -21.69
CA LYS A 9 -12.65 1.22 -22.94
C LYS A 9 -11.37 1.32 -23.78
N ASP A 10 -10.64 2.41 -23.66
CA ASP A 10 -9.37 2.68 -24.36
C ASP A 10 -8.16 2.10 -23.58
N LYS A 11 -8.39 1.27 -22.56
CA LYS A 11 -7.38 0.65 -21.68
C LYS A 11 -6.52 1.67 -20.90
N GLN A 12 -7.00 2.90 -20.74
CA GLN A 12 -6.33 3.90 -19.91
C GLN A 12 -6.79 3.76 -18.46
N THR A 13 -5.88 3.85 -17.52
CA THR A 13 -6.19 3.82 -16.08
C THR A 13 -6.92 5.10 -15.69
N ILE A 14 -8.11 4.98 -15.10
CA ILE A 14 -8.97 6.09 -14.67
C ILE A 14 -9.12 6.17 -13.15
N ALA A 15 -8.92 5.06 -12.44
CA ALA A 15 -8.94 5.01 -10.99
C ALA A 15 -8.07 3.86 -10.49
N ILE A 16 -7.60 3.97 -9.25
CA ILE A 16 -6.81 2.93 -8.60
C ILE A 16 -7.34 2.77 -7.17
N LEU A 17 -7.69 1.55 -6.79
CA LEU A 17 -8.05 1.22 -5.42
C LEU A 17 -6.82 0.67 -4.71
N ALA A 18 -6.33 1.39 -3.71
CA ALA A 18 -5.22 0.97 -2.87
C ALA A 18 -5.75 0.33 -1.59
N GLU A 19 -5.70 -0.99 -1.51
CA GLU A 19 -6.11 -1.76 -0.34
C GLU A 19 -4.97 -1.89 0.64
N VAL A 20 -5.17 -1.41 1.86
CA VAL A 20 -4.21 -1.44 2.96
C VAL A 20 -4.73 -2.36 4.07
N ASN A 21 -3.92 -3.32 4.47
CA ASN A 21 -4.20 -4.19 5.61
C ASN A 21 -3.23 -3.84 6.74
N ASN A 22 -3.72 -3.85 7.97
CA ASN A 22 -2.85 -3.75 9.15
C ASN A 22 -2.59 -5.14 9.75
N THR A 23 -1.76 -5.19 10.78
CA THR A 23 -1.44 -6.43 11.51
C THR A 23 -2.55 -6.87 12.48
N PHE A 24 -3.60 -6.07 12.63
CA PHE A 24 -4.74 -6.34 13.51
C PHE A 24 -5.92 -7.01 12.78
N GLY A 25 -5.73 -7.39 11.50
CA GLY A 25 -6.77 -8.02 10.68
C GLY A 25 -7.79 -7.04 10.09
N GLU A 26 -7.54 -5.73 10.19
CA GLU A 26 -8.40 -4.72 9.61
C GLU A 26 -7.91 -4.29 8.22
N ARG A 27 -8.84 -3.77 7.43
CA ARG A 27 -8.65 -3.36 6.05
C ARG A 27 -9.29 -2.01 5.78
N HIS A 28 -8.60 -1.18 5.01
CA HIS A 28 -9.12 0.07 4.46
C HIS A 28 -8.68 0.25 3.01
N CYS A 29 -9.53 0.84 2.19
CA CYS A 29 -9.26 1.09 0.78
C CYS A 29 -9.26 2.59 0.50
N TYR A 30 -8.19 3.07 -0.14
CA TYR A 30 -8.12 4.43 -0.69
C TYR A 30 -8.47 4.38 -2.17
N PHE A 31 -9.49 5.14 -2.55
CA PHE A 31 -9.93 5.24 -3.94
C PHE A 31 -9.28 6.45 -4.60
N LEU A 32 -8.24 6.19 -5.37
CA LEU A 32 -7.40 7.19 -6.01
C LEU A 32 -7.93 7.46 -7.41
N LYS A 33 -8.40 8.67 -7.64
CA LYS A 33 -8.92 9.10 -8.95
C LYS A 33 -8.61 10.58 -9.17
N LYS A 34 -8.74 10.99 -10.41
CA LYS A 34 -8.79 12.42 -10.78
C LYS A 34 -10.24 12.92 -10.80
N PRO A 35 -10.47 14.23 -10.73
CA PRO A 35 -11.78 14.79 -11.05
C PRO A 35 -12.26 14.24 -12.40
N ASP A 36 -13.56 14.02 -12.52
CA ASP A 36 -14.22 13.52 -13.74
C ASP A 36 -13.69 12.17 -14.28
N LEU A 37 -12.98 11.39 -13.45
CA LEU A 37 -12.36 10.13 -13.85
C LEU A 37 -11.45 10.27 -15.08
N ALA A 38 -10.78 11.42 -15.22
CA ALA A 38 -9.81 11.63 -16.28
C ALA A 38 -8.67 10.59 -16.20
N PRO A 39 -8.12 10.16 -17.35
CA PRO A 39 -7.03 9.21 -17.37
C PRO A 39 -5.84 9.63 -16.50
N ILE A 40 -5.31 8.70 -15.75
CA ILE A 40 -4.14 8.88 -14.88
C ILE A 40 -2.90 8.52 -15.68
N ALA A 41 -2.00 9.50 -15.83
CA ALA A 41 -0.72 9.27 -16.51
C ALA A 41 0.28 8.55 -15.58
N TRP A 42 1.17 7.76 -16.15
CA TRP A 42 2.27 7.16 -15.40
C TRP A 42 3.19 8.25 -14.82
N GLY A 43 3.55 8.12 -13.55
CA GLY A 43 4.35 9.10 -12.83
C GLY A 43 3.53 10.25 -12.20
N GLU A 44 2.24 10.35 -12.49
CA GLU A 44 1.36 11.33 -11.87
C GLU A 44 1.18 11.05 -10.38
N THR A 45 1.12 12.12 -9.57
CA THR A 45 0.95 12.00 -8.12
C THR A 45 -0.52 12.05 -7.76
N LEU A 46 -1.01 11.00 -7.13
CA LEU A 46 -2.34 10.93 -6.53
C LEU A 46 -2.20 11.07 -5.02
N GLN A 47 -3.17 11.72 -4.39
CA GLN A 47 -3.13 11.99 -2.96
C GLN A 47 -4.34 11.39 -2.27
N ALA A 48 -4.13 10.85 -1.07
CA ALA A 48 -5.21 10.47 -0.16
C ALA A 48 -4.88 10.88 1.27
N GLN A 49 -5.90 11.29 2.04
CA GLN A 49 -5.75 11.60 3.46
C GLN A 49 -5.54 10.30 4.24
N LYS A 50 -4.54 10.26 5.11
CA LYS A 50 -4.32 9.09 5.97
C LYS A 50 -5.35 9.06 7.09
N ILE A 51 -6.26 8.11 7.02
CA ILE A 51 -7.33 7.88 8.02
C ILE A 51 -7.26 6.49 8.66
N PHE A 52 -6.37 5.63 8.21
CA PHE A 52 -6.27 4.25 8.67
C PHE A 52 -5.00 4.01 9.49
N HIS A 53 -5.16 3.39 10.66
CA HIS A 53 -4.06 3.03 11.54
C HIS A 53 -3.37 1.75 11.06
N VAL A 54 -2.12 1.87 10.63
CA VAL A 54 -1.34 0.75 10.07
C VAL A 54 -0.24 0.29 11.03
N SER A 55 0.33 1.20 11.80
CA SER A 55 1.47 0.93 12.68
C SER A 55 1.35 1.73 13.97
N PRO A 56 1.68 1.14 15.11
CA PRO A 56 1.67 1.85 16.40
C PRO A 56 2.76 2.93 16.53
N PHE A 57 3.67 3.01 15.57
CA PHE A 57 4.74 4.02 15.55
C PHE A 57 4.45 5.21 14.64
N CYS A 58 3.27 5.25 14.01
CA CYS A 58 2.85 6.34 13.14
C CYS A 58 1.43 6.77 13.49
N ASP A 59 1.23 8.07 13.67
CA ASP A 59 -0.09 8.63 13.94
C ASP A 59 -1.04 8.48 12.75
N VAL A 60 -2.36 8.59 13.03
CA VAL A 60 -3.40 8.64 12.00
C VAL A 60 -3.63 10.10 11.60
N ALA A 61 -2.61 10.70 11.01
CA ALA A 61 -2.62 12.07 10.52
C ALA A 61 -1.75 12.19 9.27
N GLY A 62 -1.87 13.30 8.53
CA GLY A 62 -1.09 13.52 7.32
C GLY A 62 -1.70 12.86 6.08
N LYS A 63 -0.89 12.68 5.05
CA LYS A 63 -1.33 12.24 3.73
C LYS A 63 -0.40 11.22 3.09
N TYR A 64 -0.97 10.40 2.23
CA TYR A 64 -0.21 9.55 1.31
C TYR A 64 -0.14 10.19 -0.07
N LEU A 65 1.03 10.13 -0.69
CA LEU A 65 1.23 10.44 -2.09
C LEU A 65 1.58 9.13 -2.80
N PHE A 66 0.81 8.82 -3.82
CA PHE A 66 0.97 7.62 -4.63
C PHE A 66 1.45 8.01 -6.02
N ARG A 67 2.48 7.33 -6.51
CA ARG A 67 2.95 7.43 -7.90
C ARG A 67 3.08 6.03 -8.47
N PHE A 68 2.49 5.84 -9.63
CA PHE A 68 2.54 4.58 -10.34
C PHE A 68 3.33 4.76 -11.64
N GLY A 69 4.13 3.77 -11.97
CA GLY A 69 4.93 3.74 -13.19
C GLY A 69 4.87 2.37 -13.84
N SER A 70 5.01 2.35 -15.16
CA SER A 70 5.18 1.13 -15.93
C SER A 70 6.29 1.34 -16.96
N PHE A 71 7.27 0.45 -16.97
CA PHE A 71 8.37 0.50 -17.92
C PHE A 71 8.83 -0.92 -18.24
N ASN A 72 8.91 -1.26 -19.52
CA ASN A 72 9.35 -2.58 -20.00
C ASN A 72 8.66 -3.77 -19.32
N GLY A 73 7.33 -3.69 -19.09
CA GLY A 73 6.55 -4.74 -18.44
C GLY A 73 6.77 -4.87 -16.94
N GLN A 74 7.54 -3.96 -16.35
CA GLN A 74 7.63 -3.80 -14.90
C GLN A 74 6.72 -2.68 -14.43
N HIS A 75 5.97 -2.93 -13.38
CA HIS A 75 5.14 -1.95 -12.71
C HIS A 75 5.78 -1.55 -11.40
N ILE A 76 5.75 -0.27 -11.10
CA ILE A 76 6.24 0.31 -9.85
C ILE A 76 5.11 1.10 -9.20
N ALA A 77 4.88 0.87 -7.92
CA ALA A 77 4.08 1.73 -7.06
C ALA A 77 5.00 2.34 -5.99
N ARG A 78 5.12 3.66 -5.97
CA ARG A 78 5.82 4.42 -4.94
C ARG A 78 4.80 5.10 -4.05
N ILE A 79 4.97 4.96 -2.74
CA ILE A 79 4.08 5.51 -1.72
C ILE A 79 4.94 6.34 -0.79
N GLU A 80 4.57 7.59 -0.62
CA GLU A 80 5.20 8.51 0.32
C GLU A 80 4.17 8.88 1.39
N TYR A 81 4.53 8.72 2.65
CA TYR A 81 3.76 9.20 3.78
C TYR A 81 4.34 10.53 4.26
N HIS A 82 3.50 11.55 4.29
CA HIS A 82 3.85 12.89 4.73
C HIS A 82 3.03 13.29 5.97
N HIS A 83 3.74 13.69 7.03
CA HIS A 83 3.20 14.31 8.24
C HIS A 83 4.26 15.28 8.74
N ASP A 84 4.00 16.58 8.62
CA ASP A 84 4.98 17.67 8.88
C ASP A 84 6.28 17.53 8.06
N GLY A 85 6.17 16.93 6.87
CA GLY A 85 7.27 16.61 5.98
C GLY A 85 7.24 15.13 5.53
N PRO A 86 8.16 14.71 4.68
CA PRO A 86 8.27 13.31 4.24
C PRO A 86 8.76 12.44 5.41
N LEU A 87 7.92 11.51 5.87
CA LEU A 87 8.23 10.62 7.01
C LEU A 87 8.67 9.23 6.54
N LEU A 88 8.03 8.68 5.51
CA LEU A 88 8.31 7.33 5.02
C LEU A 88 8.12 7.27 3.51
N ILE A 89 9.07 6.69 2.83
CA ILE A 89 9.02 6.41 1.39
C ILE A 89 9.17 4.90 1.20
N THR A 90 8.21 4.30 0.52
CA THR A 90 8.24 2.88 0.16
C THR A 90 7.97 2.70 -1.32
N SER A 91 8.46 1.60 -1.89
CA SER A 91 8.14 1.21 -3.26
C SER A 91 7.93 -0.28 -3.37
N ILE A 92 7.03 -0.65 -4.25
CA ILE A 92 6.75 -2.04 -4.63
C ILE A 92 6.92 -2.12 -6.14
N SER A 93 7.69 -3.09 -6.61
CA SER A 93 7.84 -3.34 -8.04
C SER A 93 7.59 -4.81 -8.37
N GLY A 94 7.07 -5.06 -9.55
CA GLY A 94 6.80 -6.41 -10.03
C GLY A 94 6.52 -6.43 -11.53
N SER A 95 6.64 -7.59 -12.13
CA SER A 95 6.26 -7.83 -13.52
C SER A 95 4.94 -8.60 -13.60
N GLU A 96 4.15 -8.29 -14.61
CA GLU A 96 2.92 -9.03 -14.89
C GLU A 96 3.22 -10.49 -15.24
N LYS A 97 2.44 -11.37 -14.65
CA LYS A 97 2.43 -12.80 -15.01
C LYS A 97 0.99 -13.29 -15.07
N SER A 98 0.71 -14.19 -16.02
CA SER A 98 -0.59 -14.83 -16.08
C SER A 98 -0.82 -15.68 -14.83
N ILE A 99 -2.07 -15.68 -14.33
CA ILE A 99 -2.47 -16.52 -13.19
C ILE A 99 -2.75 -17.92 -13.73
N ALA A 100 -1.71 -18.75 -13.82
CA ALA A 100 -1.84 -20.18 -14.13
C ALA A 100 -1.71 -21.00 -12.85
N LEU A 101 -2.53 -22.05 -12.70
CA LEU A 101 -2.51 -22.93 -11.51
C LEU A 101 -1.11 -23.48 -11.21
N GLY A 102 -0.34 -23.86 -12.24
CA GLY A 102 1.04 -24.31 -12.06
C GLY A 102 1.96 -23.24 -11.49
N GLN A 103 1.81 -21.96 -11.90
CA GLN A 103 2.60 -20.85 -11.37
C GLN A 103 2.25 -20.55 -9.93
N LEU A 104 0.96 -20.61 -9.57
CA LEU A 104 0.52 -20.45 -8.18
C LEU A 104 1.07 -21.56 -7.29
N PHE A 105 1.01 -22.81 -7.74
CA PHE A 105 1.55 -23.95 -7.01
C PHE A 105 3.07 -23.83 -6.80
N TRP A 106 3.82 -23.49 -7.84
CA TRP A 106 5.27 -23.28 -7.74
C TRP A 106 5.62 -22.11 -6.82
N SER A 107 4.84 -21.04 -6.87
CA SER A 107 5.05 -19.88 -5.96
C SER A 107 4.78 -20.26 -4.49
N ALA A 108 3.72 -21.02 -4.24
CA ALA A 108 3.40 -21.51 -2.90
C ALA A 108 4.49 -22.45 -2.36
N LEU A 109 5.08 -23.29 -3.21
CA LEU A 109 6.13 -24.22 -2.83
C LEU A 109 7.49 -23.52 -2.62
N ARG A 110 7.78 -22.49 -3.41
CA ARG A 110 9.06 -21.77 -3.38
C ARG A 110 9.17 -20.78 -2.23
N TYR A 111 8.06 -20.24 -1.73
CA TYR A 111 8.06 -19.16 -0.74
C TYR A 111 7.29 -19.46 0.57
N PRO A 112 7.29 -20.71 1.10
CA PRO A 112 6.52 -21.03 2.31
C PRO A 112 7.02 -20.29 3.55
N ALA A 113 8.34 -20.06 3.63
CA ALA A 113 8.97 -19.36 4.73
C ALA A 113 8.85 -17.83 4.65
N MET A 114 8.33 -17.29 3.55
CA MET A 114 8.30 -15.84 3.34
C MET A 114 7.36 -15.14 4.33
N SER A 115 6.19 -15.72 4.60
CA SER A 115 5.24 -15.20 5.59
C SER A 115 5.81 -15.21 7.01
N ILE A 116 6.48 -16.29 7.41
CA ILE A 116 7.13 -16.40 8.71
C ILE A 116 8.26 -15.39 8.82
N GLY A 117 9.10 -15.28 7.79
CA GLY A 117 10.20 -14.32 7.73
C GLY A 117 9.73 -12.86 7.82
N VAL A 118 8.62 -12.52 7.18
CA VAL A 118 7.99 -11.18 7.27
C VAL A 118 7.51 -10.91 8.69
N ILE A 119 6.80 -11.86 9.32
CA ILE A 119 6.31 -11.71 10.70
C ILE A 119 7.47 -11.50 11.66
N LEU A 120 8.51 -12.33 11.61
CA LEU A 120 9.69 -12.20 12.46
C LEU A 120 10.39 -10.85 12.26
N ARG A 121 10.51 -10.38 11.01
CA ARG A 121 11.14 -9.11 10.70
C ARG A 121 10.33 -7.91 11.19
N ILE A 122 9.00 -7.98 11.11
CA ILE A 122 8.11 -6.95 11.66
C ILE A 122 8.29 -6.85 13.19
N HIS A 123 8.25 -7.95 13.91
CA HIS A 123 8.41 -7.96 15.35
C HIS A 123 9.80 -7.51 15.78
N TRP A 124 10.84 -7.92 15.04
CA TRP A 124 12.20 -7.48 15.30
C TRP A 124 12.38 -5.97 15.13
N GLN A 125 11.80 -5.39 14.09
CA GLN A 125 11.83 -3.94 13.90
C GLN A 125 11.00 -3.21 14.96
N ALA A 126 9.84 -3.73 15.34
CA ALA A 126 9.03 -3.18 16.43
C ALA A 126 9.81 -3.16 17.76
N LEU A 127 10.50 -4.25 18.08
CA LEU A 127 11.35 -4.33 19.26
C LEU A 127 12.48 -3.29 19.25
N LYS A 128 13.16 -3.13 18.10
CA LYS A 128 14.20 -2.11 17.95
C LYS A 128 13.67 -0.68 18.15
N LEU A 129 12.49 -0.38 17.62
CA LEU A 129 11.86 0.94 17.76
C LEU A 129 11.44 1.19 19.21
N TRP A 130 10.93 0.15 19.89
CA TRP A 130 10.57 0.21 21.30
C TRP A 130 11.81 0.47 22.18
N ILE A 131 12.91 -0.25 21.98
CA ILE A 131 14.18 -0.05 22.69
C ILE A 131 14.73 1.39 22.46
N LYS A 132 14.52 1.95 21.27
CA LYS A 132 14.90 3.33 20.94
C LYS A 132 14.00 4.38 21.55
N GLY A 133 12.96 4.00 22.30
CA GLY A 133 12.02 4.93 22.93
C GLY A 133 11.11 5.66 21.96
N VAL A 134 10.90 5.12 20.75
CA VAL A 134 9.98 5.74 19.78
C VAL A 134 8.57 5.71 20.35
N LYS A 135 7.87 6.86 20.24
CA LYS A 135 6.51 7.04 20.75
C LYS A 135 5.59 5.97 20.20
N PHE A 136 4.87 5.32 21.13
CA PHE A 136 3.85 4.32 20.81
C PHE A 136 2.47 4.95 20.80
N TYR A 137 1.74 4.79 19.72
CA TYR A 137 0.38 5.28 19.56
C TYR A 137 -0.62 4.15 19.79
N SER A 138 -1.56 4.38 20.69
CA SER A 138 -2.66 3.45 20.89
C SER A 138 -3.51 3.36 19.63
N LYS A 139 -4.03 2.16 19.36
CA LYS A 139 -4.91 1.94 18.22
C LYS A 139 -6.22 2.73 18.40
N PRO A 140 -6.56 3.68 17.52
CA PRO A 140 -7.87 4.33 17.53
C PRO A 140 -8.95 3.37 17.00
N ASN A 141 -10.21 3.74 17.17
CA ASN A 141 -11.29 3.02 16.51
C ASN A 141 -11.09 3.03 14.98
N PRO A 142 -11.38 1.93 14.29
CA PRO A 142 -11.26 1.86 12.84
C PRO A 142 -12.21 2.88 12.18
N PRO A 143 -11.86 3.39 10.98
CA PRO A 143 -12.74 4.25 10.22
C PRO A 143 -14.10 3.60 9.99
N THR A 144 -15.17 4.35 10.12
CA THR A 144 -16.55 3.86 9.87
C THR A 144 -16.77 3.48 8.40
N MET A 145 -16.10 4.19 7.50
CA MET A 145 -16.12 3.89 6.06
C MET A 145 -14.95 2.97 5.70
N ARG A 146 -15.22 1.94 4.91
CA ARG A 146 -14.20 1.02 4.40
C ARG A 146 -13.41 1.57 3.21
N VAL A 147 -13.94 2.58 2.55
CA VAL A 147 -13.33 3.24 1.38
C VAL A 147 -13.34 4.74 1.60
N SER A 148 -12.23 5.41 1.29
CA SER A 148 -12.08 6.87 1.29
C SER A 148 -11.43 7.35 -0.01
N GLU A 149 -11.67 8.61 -0.34
CA GLU A 149 -11.04 9.33 -1.47
C GLU A 149 -9.92 10.24 -0.97
#